data_0b07495e00b407f5b374da7da2342bd3
#
_entry.id   0b07495e00b407f5b374da7da2342bd3
#
_cell.length_a   1.000
_cell.length_b   1.000
_cell.length_c   1.000
_cell.angle_alpha   90.00
_cell.angle_beta   90.00
_cell.angle_gamma   90.00
#
_symmetry.space_group_name_H-M   'P 1'
#
loop_
_entity.id
_entity.type
_entity.pdbx_description
1 polymer ?
#
loop_
_entity_poly.entity_id
_entity_poly.type
_entity_poly.pdbx_seq_one_letter_code
_entity_poly.pdbx_strand_id
1 'polypeptide(L)'
;IYGAPGHIVDTFAILGTVFGIATTLGLSVAQINAGLNYLWPSIDVSISVQITIIALITSIALISVVAGMDKGIKRLSIINIFIAVVLMTFVFIVGPTIFILETFLENTGSYLSNIVERTFSLQAYTSSDWMGNWTLFIFGWTIAWAPFVGLFIAKISRGRTIRQFVVGVMLVPTLFTFLWFSVFGDTALHMVMVQGYEELIKEVQTDKAIALFKLYERLPFTQIVSFITVILIITFFVTSADSGSLVVDSLASGGATYTPIWQRVFWVVIQGVIASVLLLAGGLGALQTASITSALPFAI
;
A
#
# COMPACT_ATOMS: atom_id res chain seq x y z
N ILE A 1 -23.36 15.52 6.71
CA ILE A 1 -23.86 16.56 5.78
C ILE A 1 -25.05 15.94 5.06
N TYR A 2 -26.19 16.65 5.03
CA TYR A 2 -27.43 16.13 4.41
C TYR A 2 -27.71 16.86 3.09
N GLY A 3 -28.47 16.19 2.19
CA GLY A 3 -28.88 16.75 0.90
C GLY A 3 -27.78 16.71 -0.17
N ALA A 4 -27.92 17.53 -1.22
CA ALA A 4 -27.01 17.54 -2.37
C ALA A 4 -25.52 17.70 -2.01
N PRO A 5 -25.10 18.57 -1.08
CA PRO A 5 -23.69 18.66 -0.69
C PRO A 5 -23.16 17.35 -0.06
N GLY A 6 -24.00 16.65 0.73
CA GLY A 6 -23.61 15.37 1.31
C GLY A 6 -23.37 14.30 0.24
N HIS A 7 -24.28 14.20 -0.73
CA HIS A 7 -24.13 13.25 -1.84
C HIS A 7 -22.88 13.53 -2.70
N ILE A 8 -22.51 14.81 -2.88
CA ILE A 8 -21.28 15.19 -3.60
C ILE A 8 -20.05 14.68 -2.84
N VAL A 9 -19.97 14.95 -1.52
CA VAL A 9 -18.85 14.48 -0.70
C VAL A 9 -18.75 12.97 -0.68
N ASP A 10 -19.88 12.25 -0.50
CA ASP A 10 -19.92 10.79 -0.51
C ASP A 10 -19.47 10.23 -1.86
N THR A 11 -19.87 10.87 -2.97
CA THR A 11 -19.45 10.45 -4.33
C THR A 11 -17.94 10.59 -4.51
N PHE A 12 -17.35 11.71 -4.11
CA PHE A 12 -15.91 11.89 -4.18
C PHE A 12 -15.16 10.94 -3.23
N ALA A 13 -15.71 10.67 -2.06
CA ALA A 13 -15.15 9.69 -1.12
C ALA A 13 -15.14 8.27 -1.73
N ILE A 14 -16.23 7.88 -2.40
CA ILE A 14 -16.32 6.59 -3.11
C ILE A 14 -15.30 6.53 -4.25
N LEU A 15 -15.25 7.55 -5.11
CA LEU A 15 -14.30 7.59 -6.23
C LEU A 15 -12.86 7.55 -5.74
N GLY A 16 -12.49 8.38 -4.76
CA GLY A 16 -11.16 8.37 -4.15
C GLY A 16 -10.80 6.99 -3.63
N THR A 17 -11.68 6.39 -2.83
CA THR A 17 -11.45 5.05 -2.26
C THR A 17 -11.29 3.98 -3.35
N VAL A 18 -12.14 3.95 -4.36
CA VAL A 18 -12.08 2.96 -5.44
C VAL A 18 -10.79 3.08 -6.25
N PHE A 19 -10.39 4.29 -6.65
CA PHE A 19 -9.14 4.50 -7.37
C PHE A 19 -7.91 4.29 -6.48
N GLY A 20 -7.98 4.64 -5.21
CA GLY A 20 -6.93 4.36 -4.23
C GLY A 20 -6.66 2.87 -4.07
N ILE A 21 -7.72 2.06 -3.94
CA ILE A 21 -7.63 0.59 -3.87
C ILE A 21 -7.14 0.01 -5.19
N ALA A 22 -7.66 0.46 -6.33
CA ALA A 22 -7.23 0.01 -7.65
C ALA A 22 -5.72 0.28 -7.88
N THR A 23 -5.22 1.43 -7.41
CA THR A 23 -3.79 1.77 -7.48
C THR A 23 -2.97 0.84 -6.59
N THR A 24 -3.43 0.57 -5.38
CA THR A 24 -2.77 -0.38 -4.47
C THR A 24 -2.73 -1.78 -5.09
N LEU A 25 -3.83 -2.21 -5.72
CA LEU A 25 -3.90 -3.49 -6.43
C LEU A 25 -2.84 -3.56 -7.54
N GLY A 26 -2.76 -2.52 -8.38
CA GLY A 26 -1.78 -2.47 -9.46
C GLY A 26 -0.34 -2.52 -8.98
N LEU A 27 0.01 -1.75 -7.94
CA LEU A 27 1.34 -1.78 -7.33
C LEU A 27 1.66 -3.15 -6.72
N SER A 28 0.71 -3.72 -5.97
CA SER A 28 0.88 -5.05 -5.36
C SER A 28 1.05 -6.14 -6.40
N VAL A 29 0.27 -6.09 -7.48
CA VAL A 29 0.32 -7.08 -8.56
C VAL A 29 1.62 -6.98 -9.35
N ALA A 30 2.14 -5.79 -9.60
CA ALA A 30 3.46 -5.62 -10.19
C ALA A 30 4.53 -6.27 -9.31
N GLN A 31 4.48 -6.05 -8.00
CA GLN A 31 5.42 -6.63 -7.04
C GLN A 31 5.26 -8.16 -6.91
N ILE A 32 4.03 -8.68 -6.92
CA ILE A 32 3.77 -10.13 -6.96
C ILE A 32 4.35 -10.75 -8.24
N ASN A 33 4.11 -10.12 -9.39
CA ASN A 33 4.62 -10.63 -10.68
C ASN A 33 6.15 -10.62 -10.71
N ALA A 34 6.80 -9.55 -10.24
CA ALA A 34 8.26 -9.50 -10.11
C ALA A 34 8.77 -10.59 -9.16
N GLY A 35 8.12 -10.81 -8.03
CA GLY A 35 8.47 -11.87 -7.09
C GLY A 35 8.26 -13.29 -7.64
N LEU A 36 7.18 -13.50 -8.40
CA LEU A 36 6.94 -14.78 -9.08
C LEU A 36 7.98 -15.03 -10.16
N ASN A 37 8.34 -14.05 -10.97
CA ASN A 37 9.40 -14.15 -11.94
C ASN A 37 10.76 -14.44 -11.29
N TYR A 38 11.03 -13.77 -10.16
CA TYR A 38 12.26 -14.01 -9.39
C TYR A 38 12.35 -15.46 -8.88
N LEU A 39 11.24 -16.01 -8.37
CA LEU A 39 11.20 -17.39 -7.88
C LEU A 39 11.13 -18.44 -9.00
N TRP A 40 10.41 -18.11 -10.05
CA TRP A 40 10.19 -18.97 -11.22
C TRP A 40 10.36 -18.15 -12.50
N PRO A 41 11.57 -18.13 -13.09
CA PRO A 41 11.86 -17.33 -14.28
C PRO A 41 11.02 -17.69 -15.53
N SER A 42 10.29 -18.80 -15.50
CA SER A 42 9.30 -19.16 -16.52
C SER A 42 8.03 -18.31 -16.51
N ILE A 43 7.80 -17.53 -15.46
CA ILE A 43 6.67 -16.61 -15.35
C ILE A 43 7.14 -15.23 -15.78
N ASP A 44 6.75 -14.78 -16.96
CA ASP A 44 7.17 -13.49 -17.50
C ASP A 44 6.58 -12.29 -16.70
N VAL A 45 7.36 -11.21 -16.60
CA VAL A 45 6.85 -9.93 -16.11
C VAL A 45 6.09 -9.26 -17.25
N SER A 46 4.76 -9.37 -17.24
CA SER A 46 3.91 -8.85 -18.30
C SER A 46 2.54 -8.42 -17.79
N ILE A 47 1.93 -7.49 -18.52
CA ILE A 47 0.57 -7.01 -18.21
C ILE A 47 -0.46 -8.15 -18.22
N SER A 48 -0.30 -9.13 -19.12
CA SER A 48 -1.19 -10.30 -19.17
C SER A 48 -1.13 -11.14 -17.91
N VAL A 49 0.08 -11.39 -17.37
CA VAL A 49 0.25 -12.08 -16.10
C VAL A 49 -0.31 -11.26 -14.96
N GLN A 50 -0.07 -9.93 -14.95
CA GLN A 50 -0.60 -9.04 -13.93
C GLN A 50 -2.14 -9.04 -13.89
N ILE A 51 -2.81 -9.00 -15.04
CA ILE A 51 -4.27 -9.08 -15.12
C ILE A 51 -4.77 -10.46 -14.61
N THR A 52 -4.06 -11.53 -14.93
CA THR A 52 -4.38 -12.86 -14.40
C THR A 52 -4.29 -12.89 -12.88
N ILE A 53 -3.25 -12.29 -12.30
CA ILE A 53 -3.08 -12.18 -10.85
C ILE A 53 -4.21 -11.34 -10.24
N ILE A 54 -4.59 -10.21 -10.88
CA ILE A 54 -5.76 -9.40 -10.45
C ILE A 54 -7.02 -10.25 -10.42
N ALA A 55 -7.29 -11.00 -11.48
CA ALA A 55 -8.48 -11.85 -11.57
C ALA A 55 -8.50 -12.93 -10.48
N LEU A 56 -7.35 -13.56 -10.19
CA LEU A 56 -7.22 -14.56 -9.12
C LEU A 56 -7.46 -13.94 -7.74
N ILE A 57 -6.81 -12.83 -7.43
CA ILE A 57 -6.96 -12.14 -6.14
C ILE A 57 -8.40 -11.64 -5.96
N THR A 58 -8.99 -11.04 -6.99
CA THR A 58 -10.39 -10.59 -7.00
C THR A 58 -11.34 -11.77 -6.75
N SER A 59 -11.06 -12.93 -7.36
CA SER A 59 -11.86 -14.15 -7.15
C SER A 59 -11.76 -14.64 -5.70
N ILE A 60 -10.59 -14.62 -5.09
CA ILE A 60 -10.41 -14.98 -3.68
C ILE A 60 -11.17 -14.00 -2.77
N ALA A 61 -11.06 -12.69 -3.04
CA ALA A 61 -11.82 -11.68 -2.31
C ALA A 61 -13.34 -11.85 -2.44
N LEU A 62 -13.82 -12.21 -3.64
CA LEU A 62 -15.24 -12.52 -3.89
C LEU A 62 -15.72 -13.71 -3.09
N ILE A 63 -14.96 -14.81 -3.06
CA ILE A 63 -15.29 -15.99 -2.25
C ILE A 63 -15.40 -15.59 -0.78
N SER A 64 -14.48 -14.76 -0.29
CA SER A 64 -14.51 -14.24 1.08
C SER A 64 -15.80 -13.46 1.38
N VAL A 65 -16.14 -12.52 0.50
CA VAL A 65 -17.36 -11.68 0.63
C VAL A 65 -18.64 -12.51 0.62
N VAL A 66 -18.77 -13.45 -0.33
CA VAL A 66 -19.96 -14.28 -0.48
C VAL A 66 -20.11 -15.27 0.68
N ALA A 67 -19.00 -15.82 1.16
CA ALA A 67 -19.01 -16.73 2.30
C ALA A 67 -19.25 -16.04 3.65
N GLY A 68 -19.25 -14.70 3.70
CA GLY A 68 -19.42 -13.94 4.95
C GLY A 68 -18.33 -14.22 5.97
N MET A 69 -17.09 -14.39 5.52
CA MET A 69 -15.96 -14.84 6.34
C MET A 69 -15.30 -13.73 7.18
N ASP A 70 -16.10 -12.81 7.75
CA ASP A 70 -15.57 -11.68 8.55
C ASP A 70 -14.57 -12.14 9.64
N LYS A 71 -14.83 -13.27 10.29
CA LYS A 71 -13.89 -13.85 11.28
C LYS A 71 -12.61 -14.39 10.64
N GLY A 72 -12.71 -14.93 9.42
CA GLY A 72 -11.57 -15.45 8.65
C GLY A 72 -10.64 -14.32 8.23
N ILE A 73 -11.17 -13.23 7.71
CA ILE A 73 -10.42 -12.04 7.30
C ILE A 73 -9.70 -11.40 8.48
N LYS A 74 -10.39 -11.26 9.61
CA LYS A 74 -9.74 -10.76 10.84
C LYS A 74 -8.54 -11.61 11.24
N ARG A 75 -8.66 -12.95 11.18
CA ARG A 75 -7.53 -13.85 11.48
C ARG A 75 -6.41 -13.69 10.44
N LEU A 76 -6.77 -13.62 9.16
CA LEU A 76 -5.79 -13.43 8.08
C LEU A 76 -5.04 -12.11 8.25
N SER A 77 -5.73 -11.02 8.59
CA SER A 77 -5.09 -9.72 8.87
C SER A 77 -4.11 -9.78 10.04
N ILE A 78 -4.44 -10.51 11.12
CA ILE A 78 -3.53 -10.70 12.26
C ILE A 78 -2.30 -11.50 11.85
N ILE A 79 -2.48 -12.58 11.06
CA ILE A 79 -1.40 -13.39 10.53
C ILE A 79 -0.51 -12.56 9.61
N ASN A 80 -1.08 -11.72 8.76
CA ASN A 80 -0.33 -10.82 7.87
C ASN A 80 0.59 -9.88 8.67
N ILE A 81 0.06 -9.20 9.68
CA ILE A 81 0.86 -8.32 10.54
C ILE A 81 1.96 -9.11 11.24
N PHE A 82 1.65 -10.30 11.76
CA PHE A 82 2.63 -11.16 12.40
C PHE A 82 3.76 -11.54 11.44
N ILE A 83 3.44 -12.00 10.23
CA ILE A 83 4.45 -12.35 9.21
C ILE A 83 5.27 -11.11 8.81
N ALA A 84 4.64 -9.95 8.64
CA ALA A 84 5.34 -8.71 8.31
C ALA A 84 6.34 -8.32 9.41
N VAL A 85 5.95 -8.43 10.69
CA VAL A 85 6.85 -8.17 11.82
C VAL A 85 7.98 -9.21 11.89
N VAL A 86 7.70 -10.48 11.61
CA VAL A 86 8.72 -11.53 11.56
C VAL A 86 9.73 -11.26 10.43
N LEU A 87 9.27 -10.90 9.23
CA LEU A 87 10.15 -10.54 8.10
C LEU A 87 11.00 -9.29 8.44
N MET A 88 10.40 -8.27 9.02
CA MET A 88 11.11 -7.07 9.46
C MET A 88 12.18 -7.42 10.51
N THR A 89 11.84 -8.23 11.51
CA THR A 89 12.77 -8.67 12.55
C THR A 89 13.89 -9.52 11.97
N PHE A 90 13.58 -10.40 11.01
CA PHE A 90 14.57 -11.18 10.30
C PHE A 90 15.60 -10.28 9.59
N VAL A 91 15.14 -9.31 8.78
CA VAL A 91 16.04 -8.38 8.09
C VAL A 91 16.84 -7.54 9.08
N PHE A 92 16.24 -7.11 10.18
CA PHE A 92 16.91 -6.37 11.25
C PHE A 92 18.05 -7.17 11.90
N ILE A 93 17.85 -8.46 12.19
CA ILE A 93 18.85 -9.30 12.85
C ILE A 93 19.97 -9.72 11.91
N VAL A 94 19.62 -10.06 10.66
CA VAL A 94 20.56 -10.60 9.68
C VAL A 94 21.27 -9.49 8.90
N GLY A 95 20.63 -8.33 8.77
CA GLY A 95 21.17 -7.14 8.14
C GLY A 95 22.19 -6.41 9.01
N PRO A 96 22.59 -5.21 8.61
CA PRO A 96 23.56 -4.39 9.34
C PRO A 96 22.91 -3.70 10.56
N THR A 97 22.58 -4.47 11.60
CA THR A 97 21.78 -4.04 12.78
C THR A 97 22.27 -2.72 13.38
N ILE A 98 23.61 -2.56 13.56
CA ILE A 98 24.17 -1.34 14.16
C ILE A 98 23.91 -0.15 13.25
N PHE A 99 24.20 -0.28 11.96
CA PHE A 99 23.94 0.75 10.96
C PHE A 99 22.46 1.14 10.91
N ILE A 100 21.54 0.17 10.96
CA ILE A 100 20.09 0.42 10.99
C ILE A 100 19.70 1.24 12.23
N LEU A 101 20.27 0.94 13.40
CA LEU A 101 19.97 1.70 14.63
C LEU A 101 20.52 3.13 14.58
N GLU A 102 21.73 3.30 14.07
CA GLU A 102 22.38 4.61 13.89
C GLU A 102 21.58 5.47 12.91
N THR A 103 21.30 4.93 11.73
CA THR A 103 20.53 5.65 10.70
C THR A 103 19.09 5.91 11.10
N PHE A 104 18.44 5.02 11.85
CA PHE A 104 17.11 5.27 12.40
C PHE A 104 17.08 6.54 13.25
N LEU A 105 18.07 6.72 14.14
CA LEU A 105 18.16 7.89 14.99
C LEU A 105 18.50 9.15 14.18
N GLU A 106 19.49 9.07 13.28
CA GLU A 106 19.88 10.19 12.44
C GLU A 106 18.78 10.65 11.49
N ASN A 107 18.13 9.70 10.80
CA ASN A 107 17.02 9.97 9.88
C ASN A 107 15.82 10.58 10.62
N THR A 108 15.50 10.08 11.82
CA THR A 108 14.43 10.63 12.65
C THR A 108 14.78 12.07 13.08
N GLY A 109 15.99 12.31 13.53
CA GLY A 109 16.48 13.65 13.91
C GLY A 109 16.47 14.62 12.73
N SER A 110 16.95 14.17 11.57
CA SER A 110 16.92 14.95 10.32
C SER A 110 15.50 15.26 9.87
N TYR A 111 14.59 14.28 9.95
CA TYR A 111 13.17 14.49 9.61
C TYR A 111 12.54 15.57 10.48
N LEU A 112 12.71 15.46 11.80
CA LEU A 112 12.14 16.44 12.75
C LEU A 112 12.75 17.85 12.61
N SER A 113 14.04 17.92 12.36
CA SER A 113 14.73 19.21 12.17
C SER A 113 14.33 19.91 10.88
N ASN A 114 14.06 19.17 9.82
CA ASN A 114 13.79 19.74 8.50
C ASN A 114 12.31 19.65 8.09
N ILE A 115 11.41 19.29 8.99
CA ILE A 115 9.98 19.04 8.66
C ILE A 115 9.32 20.28 8.04
N VAL A 116 9.59 21.47 8.55
CA VAL A 116 9.00 22.73 8.05
C VAL A 116 9.52 23.02 6.65
N GLU A 117 10.85 22.99 6.44
CA GLU A 117 11.45 23.21 5.14
C GLU A 117 10.92 22.24 4.09
N ARG A 118 10.90 20.94 4.42
CA ARG A 118 10.42 19.90 3.50
C ARG A 118 8.93 20.01 3.19
N THR A 119 8.12 20.46 4.15
CA THR A 119 6.67 20.67 3.96
C THR A 119 6.38 21.78 2.96
N PHE A 120 7.17 22.85 2.98
CA PHE A 120 6.99 24.00 2.09
C PHE A 120 7.87 23.97 0.84
N SER A 121 8.72 22.95 0.67
CA SER A 121 9.57 22.80 -0.51
C SER A 121 8.75 22.25 -1.69
N LEU A 122 8.52 23.10 -2.68
CA LEU A 122 7.91 22.73 -3.97
C LEU A 122 8.96 22.42 -5.05
N GLN A 123 10.25 22.44 -4.69
CA GLN A 123 11.36 22.25 -5.63
C GLN A 123 11.31 23.21 -6.85
N ALA A 124 10.76 24.43 -6.66
CA ALA A 124 10.53 25.38 -7.73
C ALA A 124 11.80 25.83 -8.49
N TYR A 125 12.95 25.69 -7.86
CA TYR A 125 14.27 26.07 -8.44
C TYR A 125 15.08 24.88 -8.94
N THR A 126 14.52 23.67 -8.91
CA THR A 126 15.18 22.44 -9.38
C THR A 126 14.35 21.81 -10.46
N SER A 127 14.98 21.45 -11.59
CA SER A 127 14.33 20.68 -12.65
C SER A 127 14.40 19.19 -12.30
N SER A 128 13.46 18.70 -11.47
CA SER A 128 13.37 17.26 -11.17
C SER A 128 11.92 16.80 -11.20
N ASP A 129 11.70 15.58 -11.64
CA ASP A 129 10.38 14.95 -11.64
C ASP A 129 10.00 14.36 -10.26
N TRP A 130 10.85 14.60 -9.24
CA TRP A 130 10.64 14.05 -7.90
C TRP A 130 9.30 14.45 -7.29
N MET A 131 8.93 15.73 -7.43
CA MET A 131 7.67 16.24 -6.88
C MET A 131 6.46 15.49 -7.44
N GLY A 132 6.41 15.29 -8.77
CA GLY A 132 5.31 14.57 -9.43
C GLY A 132 5.30 13.09 -9.09
N ASN A 133 6.44 12.44 -9.23
CA ASN A 133 6.55 10.98 -9.13
C ASN A 133 6.45 10.46 -7.69
N TRP A 134 6.79 11.27 -6.70
CA TRP A 134 6.84 10.86 -5.30
C TRP A 134 5.92 11.68 -4.41
N THR A 135 6.16 12.97 -4.28
CA THR A 135 5.40 13.80 -3.32
C THR A 135 3.93 13.86 -3.67
N LEU A 136 3.58 14.28 -4.88
CA LEU A 136 2.18 14.38 -5.31
C LEU A 136 1.49 13.01 -5.37
N PHE A 137 2.22 11.98 -5.82
CA PHE A 137 1.66 10.64 -5.86
C PHE A 137 1.37 10.11 -4.45
N ILE A 138 2.34 10.14 -3.53
CA ILE A 138 2.16 9.60 -2.17
C ILE A 138 1.06 10.36 -1.40
N PHE A 139 1.04 11.70 -1.49
CA PHE A 139 -0.01 12.50 -0.87
C PHE A 139 -1.38 12.23 -1.49
N GLY A 140 -1.49 12.25 -2.83
CA GLY A 140 -2.73 11.96 -3.54
C GLY A 140 -3.27 10.57 -3.20
N TRP A 141 -2.41 9.57 -3.21
CA TRP A 141 -2.77 8.20 -2.85
C TRP A 141 -3.23 8.09 -1.38
N THR A 142 -2.53 8.74 -0.46
CA THR A 142 -2.92 8.78 0.97
C THR A 142 -4.27 9.46 1.16
N ILE A 143 -4.54 10.57 0.45
CA ILE A 143 -5.83 11.27 0.48
C ILE A 143 -6.94 10.38 -0.11
N ALA A 144 -6.67 9.66 -1.20
CA ALA A 144 -7.63 8.71 -1.78
C ALA A 144 -8.04 7.61 -0.79
N TRP A 145 -7.13 7.19 0.08
CA TRP A 145 -7.40 6.23 1.15
C TRP A 145 -8.07 6.83 2.39
N ALA A 146 -8.02 8.16 2.57
CA ALA A 146 -8.49 8.82 3.78
C ALA A 146 -9.97 8.55 4.13
N PRO A 147 -10.93 8.53 3.19
CA PRO A 147 -12.33 8.22 3.50
C PRO A 147 -12.50 6.80 4.08
N PHE A 148 -11.82 5.82 3.47
CA PHE A 148 -11.81 4.43 3.95
C PHE A 148 -11.21 4.31 5.34
N VAL A 149 -9.98 4.80 5.51
CA VAL A 149 -9.25 4.70 6.78
C VAL A 149 -9.96 5.47 7.88
N GLY A 150 -10.46 6.68 7.57
CA GLY A 150 -11.18 7.52 8.54
C GLY A 150 -12.45 6.85 9.08
N LEU A 151 -13.28 6.28 8.19
CA LEU A 151 -14.49 5.55 8.61
C LEU A 151 -14.18 4.29 9.42
N PHE A 152 -13.15 3.55 9.01
CA PHE A 152 -12.72 2.35 9.73
C PHE A 152 -12.24 2.71 11.14
N ILE A 153 -11.34 3.69 11.25
CA ILE A 153 -10.79 4.13 12.54
C ILE A 153 -11.91 4.69 13.42
N ALA A 154 -12.84 5.48 12.87
CA ALA A 154 -13.98 5.99 13.62
C ALA A 154 -14.82 4.86 14.24
N LYS A 155 -15.07 3.78 13.48
CA LYS A 155 -15.84 2.62 13.98
C LYS A 155 -15.14 1.88 15.13
N ILE A 156 -13.82 1.69 15.05
CA ILE A 156 -13.06 0.94 16.08
C ILE A 156 -12.68 1.81 17.31
N SER A 157 -12.83 3.13 17.20
CA SER A 157 -12.44 4.07 18.26
C SER A 157 -13.56 4.38 19.25
N ARG A 158 -14.71 3.73 19.14
CA ARG A 158 -15.83 3.93 20.09
C ARG A 158 -15.39 3.67 21.52
N GLY A 159 -15.71 4.61 22.43
CA GLY A 159 -15.35 4.53 23.85
C GLY A 159 -13.93 4.98 24.19
N ARG A 160 -13.14 5.42 23.22
CA ARG A 160 -11.81 5.99 23.47
C ARG A 160 -11.86 7.50 23.65
N THR A 161 -10.93 8.03 24.42
CA THR A 161 -10.77 9.49 24.54
C THR A 161 -10.15 10.07 23.26
N ILE A 162 -10.42 11.36 22.98
CA ILE A 162 -9.81 12.06 21.83
C ILE A 162 -8.27 11.98 21.88
N ARG A 163 -7.68 12.12 23.07
CA ARG A 163 -6.23 12.00 23.25
C ARG A 163 -5.72 10.61 22.83
N GLN A 164 -6.38 9.54 23.28
CA GLN A 164 -6.00 8.15 22.90
C GLN A 164 -6.15 7.93 21.40
N PHE A 165 -7.19 8.50 20.80
CA PHE A 165 -7.42 8.44 19.37
C PHE A 165 -6.28 9.11 18.60
N VAL A 166 -6.00 10.38 18.88
CA VAL A 166 -4.97 11.16 18.17
C VAL A 166 -3.59 10.51 18.32
N VAL A 167 -3.19 10.18 19.55
CA VAL A 167 -1.89 9.53 19.82
C VAL A 167 -1.80 8.18 19.10
N GLY A 168 -2.82 7.34 19.17
CA GLY A 168 -2.82 6.03 18.52
C GLY A 168 -2.77 6.09 17.00
N VAL A 169 -3.51 7.02 16.39
CA VAL A 169 -3.60 7.15 14.92
C VAL A 169 -2.37 7.83 14.32
N MET A 170 -1.79 8.79 15.03
CA MET A 170 -0.64 9.54 14.50
C MET A 170 0.70 8.88 14.84
N LEU A 171 0.93 8.53 16.11
CA LEU A 171 2.26 8.07 16.52
C LEU A 171 2.55 6.61 16.16
N VAL A 172 1.59 5.70 16.36
CA VAL A 172 1.85 4.27 16.14
C VAL A 172 2.18 3.95 14.68
N PRO A 173 1.38 4.36 13.68
CA PRO A 173 1.72 4.13 12.29
C PRO A 173 3.01 4.85 11.86
N THR A 174 3.23 6.07 12.32
CA THR A 174 4.42 6.86 11.97
C THR A 174 5.70 6.20 12.47
N LEU A 175 5.74 5.80 13.75
CA LEU A 175 6.90 5.12 14.31
C LEU A 175 7.15 3.77 13.64
N PHE A 176 6.08 3.01 13.36
CA PHE A 176 6.21 1.75 12.62
C PHE A 176 6.76 1.97 11.21
N THR A 177 6.30 3.02 10.52
CA THR A 177 6.78 3.37 9.18
C THR A 177 8.25 3.77 9.21
N PHE A 178 8.68 4.58 10.17
CA PHE A 178 10.09 4.95 10.32
C PHE A 178 10.95 3.71 10.53
N LEU A 179 10.54 2.82 11.44
CA LEU A 179 11.25 1.56 11.68
C LEU A 179 11.29 0.68 10.42
N TRP A 180 10.17 0.57 9.70
CA TRP A 180 10.08 -0.21 8.47
C TRP A 180 11.03 0.31 7.40
N PHE A 181 11.02 1.62 7.16
CA PHE A 181 11.92 2.22 6.17
C PHE A 181 13.39 2.10 6.59
N SER A 182 13.72 2.25 7.87
CA SER A 182 15.10 2.05 8.32
C SER A 182 15.54 0.60 8.16
N VAL A 183 14.71 -0.37 8.53
CA VAL A 183 15.10 -1.78 8.40
C VAL A 183 15.32 -2.18 6.95
N PHE A 184 14.41 -1.89 6.06
CA PHE A 184 14.53 -2.31 4.66
C PHE A 184 15.34 -1.31 3.83
N GLY A 185 15.07 -0.01 3.96
CA GLY A 185 15.70 1.04 3.17
C GLY A 185 17.17 1.21 3.52
N ASP A 186 17.50 1.34 4.80
CA ASP A 186 18.89 1.55 5.21
C ASP A 186 19.73 0.28 5.03
N THR A 187 19.13 -0.92 5.11
CA THR A 187 19.81 -2.15 4.69
C THR A 187 20.19 -2.10 3.21
N ALA A 188 19.28 -1.66 2.33
CA ALA A 188 19.58 -1.49 0.92
C ALA A 188 20.65 -0.42 0.67
N LEU A 189 20.58 0.71 1.37
CA LEU A 189 21.59 1.76 1.31
C LEU A 189 22.96 1.26 1.79
N HIS A 190 23.02 0.51 2.88
CA HIS A 190 24.26 -0.11 3.35
C HIS A 190 24.87 -1.05 2.30
N MET A 191 24.05 -1.88 1.66
CA MET A 191 24.51 -2.78 0.60
C MET A 191 25.12 -2.00 -0.57
N VAL A 192 24.51 -0.88 -0.95
CA VAL A 192 25.02 -0.04 -2.04
C VAL A 192 26.27 0.75 -1.61
N MET A 193 26.18 1.48 -0.50
CA MET A 193 27.21 2.45 -0.12
C MET A 193 28.44 1.81 0.51
N VAL A 194 28.25 0.73 1.27
CA VAL A 194 29.34 0.08 2.03
C VAL A 194 29.83 -1.19 1.34
N GLN A 195 28.91 -1.99 0.79
CA GLN A 195 29.26 -3.26 0.14
C GLN A 195 29.46 -3.14 -1.37
N GLY A 196 29.22 -1.95 -1.97
CA GLY A 196 29.41 -1.71 -3.41
C GLY A 196 28.44 -2.45 -4.32
N TYR A 197 27.21 -2.77 -3.84
CA TYR A 197 26.20 -3.49 -4.63
C TYR A 197 25.46 -2.55 -5.58
N GLU A 198 26.18 -2.02 -6.58
CA GLU A 198 25.63 -1.08 -7.57
C GLU A 198 24.57 -1.70 -8.49
N GLU A 199 24.57 -3.02 -8.65
CA GLU A 199 23.58 -3.74 -9.45
C GLU A 199 22.17 -3.50 -8.93
N LEU A 200 21.99 -3.42 -7.60
CA LEU A 200 20.71 -3.08 -6.98
C LEU A 200 20.15 -1.76 -7.51
N ILE A 201 21.01 -0.73 -7.67
CA ILE A 201 20.57 0.57 -8.20
C ILE A 201 20.06 0.41 -9.63
N LYS A 202 20.82 -0.26 -10.49
CA LYS A 202 20.48 -0.43 -11.91
C LYS A 202 19.16 -1.17 -12.08
N GLU A 203 18.97 -2.26 -11.34
CA GLU A 203 17.75 -3.05 -11.41
C GLU A 203 16.53 -2.31 -10.89
N VAL A 204 16.66 -1.61 -9.75
CA VAL A 204 15.57 -0.81 -9.18
C VAL A 204 15.21 0.39 -10.06
N GLN A 205 16.18 0.96 -10.79
CA GLN A 205 15.89 2.01 -11.78
C GLN A 205 15.09 1.47 -12.98
N THR A 206 15.32 0.22 -13.36
CA THR A 206 14.61 -0.45 -14.45
C THR A 206 13.21 -0.90 -14.00
N ASP A 207 13.11 -1.57 -12.87
CA ASP A 207 11.84 -2.02 -12.29
C ASP A 207 11.89 -1.92 -10.75
N LYS A 208 11.13 -0.98 -10.20
CA LYS A 208 11.03 -0.77 -8.75
C LYS A 208 10.39 -1.95 -8.02
N ALA A 209 9.58 -2.76 -8.70
CA ALA A 209 8.87 -3.88 -8.08
C ALA A 209 9.80 -5.00 -7.62
N ILE A 210 10.99 -5.14 -8.25
CA ILE A 210 11.97 -6.19 -7.91
C ILE A 210 12.83 -5.83 -6.70
N ALA A 211 12.83 -4.56 -6.26
CA ALA A 211 13.76 -4.04 -5.26
C ALA A 211 13.90 -4.89 -4.00
N LEU A 212 12.77 -5.34 -3.45
CA LEU A 212 12.74 -6.13 -2.21
C LEU A 212 13.36 -7.53 -2.42
N PHE A 213 13.12 -8.17 -3.57
CA PHE A 213 13.67 -9.49 -3.89
C PHE A 213 15.18 -9.41 -4.13
N LYS A 214 15.66 -8.33 -4.75
CA LYS A 214 17.09 -8.06 -4.94
C LYS A 214 17.81 -7.75 -3.63
N LEU A 215 17.15 -7.09 -2.69
CA LEU A 215 17.67 -6.94 -1.33
C LEU A 215 17.88 -8.31 -0.66
N TYR A 216 16.92 -9.21 -0.81
CA TYR A 216 17.02 -10.55 -0.22
C TYR A 216 18.15 -11.41 -0.81
N GLU A 217 18.62 -11.17 -2.04
CA GLU A 217 19.74 -11.90 -2.63
C GLU A 217 21.02 -11.89 -1.80
N ARG A 218 21.21 -10.82 -1.02
CA ARG A 218 22.36 -10.65 -0.12
C ARG A 218 22.10 -11.12 1.30
N LEU A 219 20.93 -11.68 1.58
CA LEU A 219 20.55 -12.21 2.89
C LEU A 219 20.40 -13.74 2.82
N PRO A 220 20.57 -14.47 3.92
CA PRO A 220 20.34 -15.91 3.94
C PRO A 220 18.86 -16.24 3.72
N PHE A 221 18.60 -17.47 3.26
CA PHE A 221 17.26 -18.00 3.02
C PHE A 221 16.45 -17.22 1.96
N THR A 222 17.11 -16.61 1.00
CA THR A 222 16.53 -15.73 -0.03
C THR A 222 15.25 -16.29 -0.65
N GLN A 223 15.24 -17.54 -1.09
CA GLN A 223 14.07 -18.15 -1.75
C GLN A 223 12.89 -18.28 -0.79
N ILE A 224 13.13 -18.70 0.46
CA ILE A 224 12.06 -18.86 1.47
C ILE A 224 11.46 -17.50 1.82
N VAL A 225 12.31 -16.51 2.07
CA VAL A 225 11.90 -15.15 2.42
C VAL A 225 11.13 -14.51 1.27
N SER A 226 11.60 -14.66 0.04
CA SER A 226 10.92 -14.18 -1.16
C SER A 226 9.55 -14.85 -1.36
N PHE A 227 9.45 -16.16 -1.17
CA PHE A 227 8.18 -16.89 -1.27
C PHE A 227 7.17 -16.44 -0.20
N ILE A 228 7.61 -16.30 1.05
CA ILE A 228 6.77 -15.78 2.14
C ILE A 228 6.32 -14.35 1.83
N THR A 229 7.19 -13.52 1.28
CA THR A 229 6.86 -12.13 0.90
C THR A 229 5.80 -12.09 -0.20
N VAL A 230 5.89 -12.92 -1.24
CA VAL A 230 4.85 -13.00 -2.28
C VAL A 230 3.49 -13.38 -1.67
N ILE A 231 3.45 -14.41 -0.82
CA ILE A 231 2.22 -14.81 -0.12
C ILE A 231 1.70 -13.67 0.74
N LEU A 232 2.58 -12.99 1.46
CA LEU A 232 2.21 -11.86 2.31
C LEU A 232 1.56 -10.73 1.52
N ILE A 233 2.12 -10.35 0.37
CA ILE A 233 1.56 -9.30 -0.48
C ILE A 233 0.18 -9.72 -1.01
N ILE A 234 0.02 -10.97 -1.46
CA ILE A 234 -1.27 -11.51 -1.90
C ILE A 234 -2.31 -11.41 -0.79
N THR A 235 -1.98 -11.89 0.40
CA THR A 235 -2.93 -11.93 1.51
C THR A 235 -3.24 -10.54 2.08
N PHE A 236 -2.27 -9.63 2.09
CA PHE A 236 -2.53 -8.21 2.42
C PHE A 236 -3.51 -7.59 1.44
N PHE A 237 -3.34 -7.89 0.14
CA PHE A 237 -4.24 -7.32 -0.84
C PHE A 237 -5.65 -7.90 -0.76
N VAL A 238 -5.80 -9.20 -0.59
CA VAL A 238 -7.12 -9.83 -0.38
C VAL A 238 -7.86 -9.18 0.79
N THR A 239 -7.18 -8.98 1.92
CA THR A 239 -7.79 -8.34 3.10
C THR A 239 -8.11 -6.86 2.87
N SER A 240 -7.30 -6.15 2.07
CA SER A 240 -7.55 -4.75 1.72
C SER A 240 -8.72 -4.60 0.75
N ALA A 241 -8.83 -5.46 -0.26
CA ALA A 241 -9.93 -5.45 -1.22
C ALA A 241 -11.28 -5.73 -0.55
N ASP A 242 -11.32 -6.72 0.36
CA ASP A 242 -12.53 -7.03 1.10
C ASP A 242 -12.96 -5.90 2.03
N SER A 243 -12.04 -5.40 2.84
CA SER A 243 -12.30 -4.28 3.76
C SER A 243 -12.68 -3.01 3.00
N GLY A 244 -12.02 -2.73 1.88
CA GLY A 244 -12.32 -1.59 1.02
C GLY A 244 -13.71 -1.68 0.40
N SER A 245 -14.10 -2.86 -0.10
CA SER A 245 -15.43 -3.06 -0.65
C SER A 245 -16.53 -2.82 0.39
N LEU A 246 -16.31 -3.25 1.64
CA LEU A 246 -17.24 -3.02 2.76
C LEU A 246 -17.43 -1.54 3.07
N VAL A 247 -16.35 -0.74 3.01
CA VAL A 247 -16.45 0.69 3.28
C VAL A 247 -17.10 1.43 2.11
N VAL A 248 -16.74 1.11 0.87
CA VAL A 248 -17.39 1.69 -0.32
C VAL A 248 -18.88 1.35 -0.34
N ASP A 249 -19.23 0.11 -0.01
CA ASP A 249 -20.62 -0.33 0.15
C ASP A 249 -21.36 0.49 1.20
N SER A 250 -20.76 0.71 2.37
CA SER A 250 -21.31 1.54 3.44
C SER A 250 -21.50 3.00 3.03
N LEU A 251 -20.54 3.59 2.28
CA LEU A 251 -20.65 4.96 1.74
C LEU A 251 -21.78 5.04 0.71
N ALA A 252 -21.82 4.11 -0.25
CA ALA A 252 -22.81 4.08 -1.31
C ALA A 252 -24.25 3.85 -0.81
N SER A 253 -24.39 3.20 0.33
CA SER A 253 -25.69 2.94 0.96
C SER A 253 -26.10 4.00 2.00
N GLY A 254 -25.35 5.11 2.12
CA GLY A 254 -25.64 6.14 3.13
C GLY A 254 -25.49 5.66 4.57
N GLY A 255 -24.62 4.66 4.81
CA GLY A 255 -24.37 4.11 6.14
C GLY A 255 -25.40 3.04 6.58
N ALA A 256 -26.12 2.45 5.65
CA ALA A 256 -27.07 1.38 5.96
C ALA A 256 -26.40 0.22 6.70
N THR A 257 -27.09 -0.32 7.71
CA THR A 257 -26.57 -1.40 8.55
C THR A 257 -26.51 -2.74 7.79
N TYR A 258 -27.43 -2.93 6.83
CA TYR A 258 -27.52 -4.14 6.01
C TYR A 258 -27.62 -3.73 4.55
N THR A 259 -26.72 -4.27 3.75
CA THR A 259 -26.70 -4.14 2.30
C THR A 259 -26.81 -5.52 1.65
N PRO A 260 -27.42 -5.65 0.47
CA PRO A 260 -27.48 -6.92 -0.23
C PRO A 260 -26.08 -7.35 -0.69
N ILE A 261 -25.77 -8.64 -0.59
CA ILE A 261 -24.44 -9.21 -0.91
C ILE A 261 -23.98 -8.82 -2.32
N TRP A 262 -24.90 -8.74 -3.30
CA TRP A 262 -24.57 -8.37 -4.67
C TRP A 262 -23.90 -6.99 -4.77
N GLN A 263 -24.23 -6.05 -3.88
CA GLN A 263 -23.63 -4.71 -3.87
C GLN A 263 -22.17 -4.77 -3.44
N ARG A 264 -21.82 -5.54 -2.44
CA ARG A 264 -20.40 -5.78 -2.06
C ARG A 264 -19.66 -6.52 -3.17
N VAL A 265 -20.27 -7.54 -3.77
CA VAL A 265 -19.73 -8.24 -4.95
C VAL A 265 -19.42 -7.25 -6.09
N PHE A 266 -20.36 -6.36 -6.39
CA PHE A 266 -20.16 -5.31 -7.39
C PHE A 266 -18.91 -4.46 -7.09
N TRP A 267 -18.75 -4.00 -5.84
CA TRP A 267 -17.60 -3.16 -5.48
C TRP A 267 -16.28 -3.90 -5.56
N VAL A 268 -16.19 -5.17 -5.21
CA VAL A 268 -14.98 -5.98 -5.38
C VAL A 268 -14.63 -6.15 -6.85
N VAL A 269 -15.61 -6.47 -7.69
CA VAL A 269 -15.40 -6.68 -9.12
C VAL A 269 -14.96 -5.39 -9.79
N ILE A 270 -15.65 -4.27 -9.52
CA ILE A 270 -15.34 -2.99 -10.19
C ILE A 270 -13.93 -2.49 -9.85
N GLN A 271 -13.43 -2.71 -8.63
CA GLN A 271 -12.05 -2.38 -8.26
C GLN A 271 -11.03 -3.17 -9.09
N GLY A 272 -11.24 -4.47 -9.26
CA GLY A 272 -10.39 -5.31 -10.10
C GLY A 272 -10.45 -4.92 -11.59
N VAL A 273 -11.65 -4.63 -12.10
CA VAL A 273 -11.85 -4.17 -13.48
C VAL A 273 -11.14 -2.83 -13.72
N ILE A 274 -11.32 -1.85 -12.84
CA ILE A 274 -10.67 -0.54 -12.95
C ILE A 274 -9.15 -0.69 -12.92
N ALA A 275 -8.60 -1.49 -11.99
CA ALA A 275 -7.17 -1.75 -11.95
C ALA A 275 -6.66 -2.37 -13.25
N SER A 276 -7.37 -3.36 -13.80
CA SER A 276 -7.00 -4.03 -15.06
C SER A 276 -7.06 -3.09 -16.25
N VAL A 277 -8.12 -2.28 -16.36
CA VAL A 277 -8.29 -1.31 -17.45
C VAL A 277 -7.20 -0.23 -17.39
N LEU A 278 -6.91 0.31 -16.22
CA LEU A 278 -5.86 1.32 -16.07
C LEU A 278 -4.47 0.76 -16.34
N LEU A 279 -4.18 -0.48 -15.94
CA LEU A 279 -2.93 -1.15 -16.30
C LEU A 279 -2.80 -1.32 -17.82
N LEU A 280 -3.87 -1.69 -18.52
CA LEU A 280 -3.88 -1.80 -19.98
C LEU A 280 -3.70 -0.46 -20.66
N ALA A 281 -4.32 0.60 -20.13
CA ALA A 281 -4.34 1.92 -20.75
C ALA A 281 -3.00 2.68 -20.63
N GLY A 282 -2.26 2.48 -19.53
CA GLY A 282 -1.01 3.23 -19.31
C GLY A 282 -0.17 2.69 -18.14
N GLY A 283 -0.34 1.43 -17.78
CA GLY A 283 0.45 0.77 -16.73
C GLY A 283 0.26 1.43 -15.36
N LEU A 284 1.31 1.36 -14.55
CA LEU A 284 1.31 1.95 -13.20
C LEU A 284 1.12 3.47 -13.22
N GLY A 285 1.59 4.17 -14.26
CA GLY A 285 1.43 5.62 -14.40
C GLY A 285 -0.05 6.05 -14.50
N ALA A 286 -0.87 5.29 -15.22
CA ALA A 286 -2.31 5.54 -15.29
C ALA A 286 -3.01 5.37 -13.94
N LEU A 287 -2.63 4.34 -13.17
CA LEU A 287 -3.15 4.10 -11.82
C LEU A 287 -2.78 5.24 -10.86
N GLN A 288 -1.52 5.68 -10.89
CA GLN A 288 -1.03 6.78 -10.06
C GLN A 288 -1.78 8.09 -10.39
N THR A 289 -1.90 8.41 -11.68
CA THR A 289 -2.64 9.60 -12.14
C THR A 289 -4.12 9.54 -11.73
N ALA A 290 -4.76 8.40 -11.88
CA ALA A 290 -6.16 8.22 -11.47
C ALA A 290 -6.35 8.43 -9.95
N SER A 291 -5.43 7.91 -9.14
CA SER A 291 -5.44 8.10 -7.69
C SER A 291 -5.28 9.58 -7.31
N ILE A 292 -4.31 10.28 -7.88
CA ILE A 292 -4.07 11.72 -7.61
C ILE A 292 -5.31 12.54 -8.03
N THR A 293 -5.84 12.28 -9.23
CA THR A 293 -6.96 13.04 -9.77
C THR A 293 -8.24 12.84 -8.96
N SER A 294 -8.50 11.61 -8.51
CA SER A 294 -9.69 11.30 -7.69
C SER A 294 -9.57 11.79 -6.25
N ALA A 295 -8.35 11.92 -5.73
CA ALA A 295 -8.11 12.42 -4.38
C ALA A 295 -8.33 13.93 -4.26
N LEU A 296 -8.02 14.70 -5.30
CA LEU A 296 -8.06 16.16 -5.27
C LEU A 296 -9.44 16.74 -4.90
N PRO A 297 -10.57 16.30 -5.50
CA PRO A 297 -11.88 16.81 -5.13
C PRO A 297 -12.30 16.50 -3.69
N PHE A 298 -11.76 15.42 -3.11
CA PHE A 298 -12.01 15.07 -1.71
C PHE A 298 -11.14 15.88 -0.75
N ALA A 299 -9.97 16.37 -1.21
CA ALA A 299 -9.07 17.20 -0.39
C ALA A 299 -9.54 18.65 -0.23
N ILE A 300 -10.39 19.15 -1.15
CA ILE A 300 -10.96 20.53 -1.17
C ILE A 300 -12.29 20.54 -0.44
#